data_9d40f4d863a0ad45287278fa5fc59339
#
_entry.id   9d40f4d863a0ad45287278fa5fc59339
#
_cell.length_a   1.000
_cell.length_b   1.000
_cell.length_c   1.000
_cell.angle_alpha   90.00
_cell.angle_beta   90.00
_cell.angle_gamma   90.00
#
_symmetry.space_group_name_H-M   'P 1'
#
loop_
_entity.id
_entity.type
_entity.pdbx_description
1 polymer ?
#
loop_
_entity_poly.entity_id
_entity_poly.type
_entity_poly.pdbx_seq_one_letter_code
_entity_poly.pdbx_strand_id
1 'polypeptide(L)'
;MSFVSITTWRMIGETETLQHVTDLMVRKYFPGLLALGAKHSMLMDAELDRFAIVTVYPSREVRDDAVAHISALRSEGAEEFGAELMDAFGGEMLASSKACV
;
A
#
# COMPACT_ATOMS: atom_id res chain seq x y z
N MET A 1 -17.71 4.52 6.98
CA MET A 1 -17.16 3.17 6.75
C MET A 1 -15.73 3.27 6.28
N SER A 2 -14.91 2.38 6.75
CA SER A 2 -13.52 2.32 6.32
C SER A 2 -13.43 1.94 4.85
N PHE A 3 -12.42 2.48 4.17
CA PHE A 3 -12.12 2.17 2.78
C PHE A 3 -10.79 1.43 2.72
N VAL A 4 -10.75 0.29 2.05
CA VAL A 4 -9.55 -0.54 1.94
C VAL A 4 -9.01 -0.44 0.52
N SER A 5 -7.72 -0.15 0.41
CA SER A 5 -7.01 -0.09 -0.86
C SER A 5 -5.98 -1.23 -0.91
N ILE A 6 -5.96 -1.96 -2.00
CA ILE A 6 -5.04 -3.08 -2.19
C ILE A 6 -4.27 -2.86 -3.49
N THR A 7 -2.95 -2.96 -3.39
CA THR A 7 -2.09 -2.98 -4.57
C THR A 7 -1.25 -4.24 -4.57
N THR A 8 -1.07 -4.81 -5.75
CA THR A 8 -0.20 -5.98 -5.92
C THR A 8 0.95 -5.61 -6.83
N TRP A 9 2.11 -6.15 -6.53
CA TRP A 9 3.37 -5.76 -7.14
C TRP A 9 4.21 -6.99 -7.47
N ARG A 10 5.06 -6.87 -8.46
CA ARG A 10 6.02 -7.92 -8.83
C ARG A 10 7.42 -7.33 -8.84
N MET A 11 8.37 -8.02 -8.20
CA MET A 11 9.78 -7.64 -8.27
C MET A 11 10.29 -7.87 -9.69
N ILE A 12 10.95 -6.86 -10.25
CA ILE A 12 11.51 -6.94 -11.61
C ILE A 12 13.05 -6.84 -11.60
N GLY A 13 13.63 -6.38 -10.50
CA GLY A 13 15.07 -6.31 -10.33
C GLY A 13 15.61 -7.61 -9.77
N GLU A 14 16.84 -7.93 -10.10
CA GLU A 14 17.50 -9.12 -9.55
C GLU A 14 18.26 -8.85 -8.26
N THR A 15 18.51 -7.57 -7.98
CA THR A 15 19.30 -7.16 -6.82
C THR A 15 18.45 -6.74 -5.62
N GLU A 16 17.24 -6.29 -5.86
CA GLU A 16 16.33 -5.89 -4.81
C GLU A 16 15.61 -7.12 -4.24
N THR A 17 15.30 -7.04 -2.95
CA THR A 17 14.66 -8.13 -2.21
C THR A 17 13.42 -7.62 -1.49
N LEU A 18 12.60 -8.54 -1.00
CA LEU A 18 11.46 -8.17 -0.16
C LEU A 18 11.91 -7.52 1.14
N GLN A 19 13.11 -7.83 1.63
CA GLN A 19 13.67 -7.14 2.80
C GLN A 19 13.92 -5.67 2.49
N HIS A 20 14.42 -5.35 1.30
CA HIS A 20 14.61 -3.99 0.84
C HIS A 20 13.27 -3.23 0.79
N VAL A 21 12.24 -3.88 0.23
CA VAL A 21 10.89 -3.31 0.18
C VAL A 21 10.36 -3.06 1.60
N THR A 22 10.52 -4.04 2.49
CA THR A 22 10.08 -3.93 3.88
C THR A 22 10.73 -2.74 4.57
N ASP A 23 12.04 -2.59 4.41
CA ASP A 23 12.78 -1.48 5.02
C ASP A 23 12.29 -0.12 4.51
N LEU A 24 12.04 -0.01 3.22
CA LEU A 24 11.51 1.23 2.62
C LEU A 24 10.08 1.52 3.12
N MET A 25 9.24 0.51 3.21
CA MET A 25 7.88 0.68 3.71
C MET A 25 7.89 1.21 5.14
N VAL A 26 8.68 0.60 6.01
CA VAL A 26 8.76 1.01 7.42
C VAL A 26 9.31 2.42 7.57
N ARG A 27 10.36 2.76 6.83
CA ARG A 27 11.04 4.05 6.98
C ARG A 27 10.34 5.20 6.26
N LYS A 28 9.69 4.93 5.14
CA LYS A 28 9.22 6.00 4.25
C LYS A 28 7.75 5.89 3.89
N TYR A 29 7.31 4.76 3.36
CA TYR A 29 5.98 4.67 2.75
C TYR A 29 4.85 4.53 3.76
N PHE A 30 5.03 3.75 4.82
CA PHE A 30 4.03 3.71 5.90
C PHE A 30 3.85 5.08 6.54
N PRO A 31 4.92 5.78 6.94
CA PRO A 31 4.75 7.14 7.48
C PRO A 31 4.09 8.09 6.46
N GLY A 32 4.43 7.97 5.20
CA GLY A 32 3.84 8.79 4.14
C GLY A 32 2.33 8.56 4.00
N LEU A 33 1.90 7.30 4.01
CA LEU A 33 0.50 6.95 3.92
C LEU A 33 -0.29 7.39 5.15
N LEU A 34 0.29 7.21 6.34
CA LEU A 34 -0.34 7.67 7.57
C LEU A 34 -0.50 9.18 7.59
N ALA A 35 0.48 9.91 7.07
CA ALA A 35 0.40 11.37 6.96
C ALA A 35 -0.71 11.82 6.02
N LEU A 36 -1.09 10.98 5.06
CA LEU A 36 -2.20 11.26 4.14
C LEU A 36 -3.57 10.84 4.69
N GLY A 37 -3.61 10.36 5.92
CA GLY A 37 -4.85 10.01 6.59
C GLY A 37 -5.16 8.53 6.70
N ALA A 38 -4.27 7.66 6.24
CA ALA A 38 -4.46 6.22 6.42
C ALA A 38 -4.44 5.87 7.90
N LYS A 39 -5.30 4.93 8.30
CA LYS A 39 -5.35 4.44 9.67
C LYS A 39 -4.34 3.31 9.88
N HIS A 40 -4.09 2.55 8.84
CA HIS A 40 -3.31 1.33 8.94
C HIS A 40 -2.84 0.92 7.54
N SER A 41 -1.64 0.39 7.46
CA SER A 41 -1.11 -0.13 6.20
C SER A 41 -0.26 -1.36 6.49
N MET A 42 -0.33 -2.33 5.61
CA MET A 42 0.36 -3.62 5.77
C MET A 42 1.05 -4.00 4.48
N LEU A 43 2.20 -4.65 4.63
CA LEU A 43 2.92 -5.27 3.54
C LEU A 43 2.85 -6.78 3.70
N MET A 44 2.53 -7.49 2.64
CA MET A 44 2.36 -8.93 2.66
C MET A 44 3.18 -9.58 1.54
N ASP A 45 3.91 -10.64 1.88
CA ASP A 45 4.56 -11.49 0.89
C ASP A 45 3.48 -12.30 0.17
N ALA A 46 3.38 -12.11 -1.14
CA ALA A 46 2.38 -12.80 -1.95
C ALA A 46 3.00 -13.96 -2.76
N GLU A 47 4.23 -14.35 -2.41
CA GLU A 47 4.99 -15.41 -3.04
C GLU A 47 5.36 -15.12 -4.51
N LEU A 48 6.23 -15.93 -5.09
CA LEU A 48 6.64 -15.85 -6.50
C LEU A 48 7.10 -14.44 -6.90
N ASP A 49 7.94 -13.84 -6.07
CA ASP A 49 8.49 -12.48 -6.28
C ASP A 49 7.41 -11.39 -6.32
N ARG A 50 6.27 -11.64 -5.69
CA ARG A 50 5.17 -10.69 -5.58
C ARG A 50 4.97 -10.26 -4.14
N PHE A 51 4.41 -9.08 -3.98
CA PHE A 51 3.97 -8.59 -2.68
C PHE A 51 2.70 -7.77 -2.83
N ALA A 52 2.02 -7.57 -1.74
CA ALA A 52 0.82 -6.76 -1.71
C ALA A 52 0.91 -5.71 -0.60
N ILE A 53 0.32 -4.56 -0.84
CA ILE A 53 0.19 -3.50 0.15
C ILE A 53 -1.30 -3.29 0.37
N VAL A 54 -1.72 -3.42 1.62
CA VAL A 54 -3.12 -3.22 2.03
C VAL A 54 -3.15 -1.99 2.93
N THR A 55 -3.94 -1.00 2.55
CA THR A 55 -4.03 0.25 3.30
C THR A 55 -5.48 0.55 3.64
N VAL A 56 -5.73 0.89 4.89
CA VAL A 56 -7.07 1.19 5.40
C VAL A 56 -7.17 2.68 5.67
N TYR A 57 -8.18 3.32 5.09
CA TYR A 57 -8.50 4.74 5.29
C TYR A 57 -9.80 4.85 6.11
N PRO A 58 -9.97 5.94 6.87
CA PRO A 58 -11.21 6.15 7.64
C PRO A 58 -12.47 6.17 6.78
N SER A 59 -12.35 6.64 5.54
CA SER A 59 -13.47 6.75 4.62
C SER A 59 -12.96 6.82 3.18
N ARG A 60 -13.86 6.63 2.23
CA ARG A 60 -13.59 6.84 0.81
C ARG A 60 -13.15 8.29 0.55
N GLU A 61 -13.77 9.25 1.21
CA GLU A 61 -13.48 10.67 1.01
C GLU A 61 -12.03 11.00 1.39
N VAL A 62 -11.54 10.44 2.49
CA VAL A 62 -10.14 10.63 2.89
C VAL A 62 -9.20 10.07 1.83
N ARG A 63 -9.48 8.88 1.31
CA ARG A 63 -8.67 8.28 0.25
C ARG A 63 -8.72 9.13 -1.03
N ASP A 64 -9.91 9.57 -1.42
CA ASP A 64 -10.09 10.32 -2.66
C ASP A 64 -9.39 11.69 -2.58
N ASP A 65 -9.44 12.34 -1.43
CA ASP A 65 -8.74 13.62 -1.22
C ASP A 65 -7.22 13.48 -1.32
N ALA A 66 -6.69 12.30 -1.04
CA ALA A 66 -5.25 12.03 -1.07
C ALA A 66 -4.79 11.36 -2.37
N VAL A 67 -5.69 11.12 -3.32
CA VAL A 67 -5.41 10.27 -4.48
C VAL A 67 -4.19 10.72 -5.29
N ALA A 68 -4.01 12.00 -5.48
CA ALA A 68 -2.86 12.52 -6.24
C ALA A 68 -1.54 12.22 -5.54
N HIS A 69 -1.50 12.37 -4.21
CA HIS A 69 -0.31 12.06 -3.41
C HIS A 69 -0.06 10.56 -3.36
N ILE A 70 -1.12 9.76 -3.28
CA ILE A 70 -1.02 8.29 -3.30
C ILE A 70 -0.42 7.84 -4.63
N SER A 71 -0.89 8.41 -5.74
CA SER A 71 -0.38 8.10 -7.07
C SER A 71 1.11 8.41 -7.19
N ALA A 72 1.53 9.55 -6.65
CA ALA A 72 2.95 9.94 -6.63
C ALA A 72 3.79 8.97 -5.81
N LEU A 73 3.29 8.56 -4.64
CA LEU A 73 3.98 7.56 -3.80
C LEU A 73 4.10 6.21 -4.52
N ARG A 74 3.09 5.81 -5.27
CA ARG A 74 3.13 4.55 -6.04
C ARG A 74 4.20 4.60 -7.13
N SER A 75 4.28 5.70 -7.85
CA SER A 75 5.29 5.86 -8.91
C SER A 75 6.70 5.86 -8.33
N GLU A 76 6.91 6.59 -7.25
CA GLU A 76 8.20 6.63 -6.55
C GLU A 76 8.55 5.25 -5.99
N GLY A 77 7.54 4.59 -5.40
CA GLY A 77 7.72 3.25 -4.84
C GLY A 77 8.13 2.22 -5.88
N ALA A 78 7.54 2.25 -7.05
CA ALA A 78 7.88 1.31 -8.12
C ALA A 78 9.38 1.37 -8.45
N GLU A 79 9.93 2.58 -8.53
CA GLU A 79 11.35 2.76 -8.80
C GLU A 79 12.22 2.31 -7.63
N GLU A 80 11.88 2.73 -6.43
CA GLU A 80 12.68 2.43 -5.25
C GLU A 80 12.64 0.96 -4.85
N PHE A 81 11.48 0.31 -5.02
CA PHE A 81 11.34 -1.12 -4.72
C PHE A 81 12.01 -2.01 -5.76
N GLY A 82 12.23 -1.51 -6.96
CA GLY A 82 12.60 -2.37 -8.09
C GLY A 82 11.46 -3.29 -8.47
N ALA A 83 10.25 -2.76 -8.52
CA ALA A 83 9.03 -3.54 -8.75
C ALA A 83 8.09 -2.80 -9.69
N GLU A 84 7.15 -3.55 -10.28
CA GLU A 84 6.08 -2.97 -11.07
C GLU A 84 4.73 -3.21 -10.40
N LEU A 85 3.87 -2.21 -10.48
CA LEU A 85 2.51 -2.32 -10.00
C LEU A 85 1.70 -3.19 -10.96
N MET A 86 1.17 -4.30 -10.45
CA MET A 86 0.41 -5.26 -11.25
C MET A 86 -1.07 -4.94 -11.24
N ASP A 87 -1.60 -4.60 -10.07
CA ASP A 87 -3.03 -4.37 -9.90
C ASP A 87 -3.27 -3.41 -8.74
N ALA A 88 -4.36 -2.65 -8.84
CA ALA A 88 -4.76 -1.71 -7.81
C ALA A 88 -6.28 -1.67 -7.77
N PHE A 89 -6.84 -1.94 -6.61
CA PHE A 89 -8.29 -1.89 -6.42
C PHE A 89 -8.60 -1.52 -4.98
N GLY A 90 -9.84 -1.14 -4.75
CA GLY A 90 -10.26 -0.78 -3.41
C GLY A 90 -11.77 -0.84 -3.28
N GLY A 91 -12.23 -0.80 -2.05
CA GLY A 91 -13.65 -0.84 -1.75
C GLY A 91 -13.90 -0.55 -0.28
N GLU A 92 -15.16 -0.33 0.03
CA GLU A 92 -15.56 -0.11 1.41
C GLU A 92 -15.57 -1.42 2.18
N MET A 93 -15.15 -1.36 3.44
CA MET A 93 -15.18 -2.51 4.33
C MET A 93 -16.63 -2.78 4.72
N LEU A 94 -17.12 -3.97 4.36
CA LEU A 94 -18.51 -4.34 4.65
C LEU A 94 -18.65 -4.96 6.03
N ALA A 95 -17.63 -5.67 6.51
CA ALA A 95 -17.65 -6.32 7.81
C ALA A 95 -16.23 -6.57 8.30
N SER A 96 -16.06 -6.62 9.62
CA SER A 96 -14.78 -6.91 10.26
C SER A 96 -15.05 -7.69 11.54
N SER A 97 -14.16 -8.60 11.88
CA SER A 97 -14.24 -9.34 13.14
C SER A 97 -13.94 -8.45 14.35
N LYS A 98 -13.37 -7.24 14.10
CA LYS A 98 -13.10 -6.24 15.13
C LYS A 98 -13.79 -4.94 14.77
N ALA A 99 -14.31 -4.26 15.76
CA ALA A 99 -15.03 -3.01 15.57
C ALA A 99 -14.14 -1.78 15.50
N CYS A 100 -12.87 -1.93 15.55
CA CYS A 100 -11.94 -0.83 15.75
C CYS A 100 -11.46 -0.16 14.48
N VAL A 101 -11.85 -0.64 13.38
CA VAL A 101 -11.33 -0.10 12.12
C VAL A 101 -12.29 0.88 11.48
#